data_277e420f5a4baf5cc5e90b27375808b7
#
_entry.id   277e420f5a4baf5cc5e90b27375808b7
#
_cell.length_a   1.000
_cell.length_b   1.000
_cell.length_c   1.000
_cell.angle_alpha   90.00
_cell.angle_beta   90.00
_cell.angle_gamma   90.00
#
_symmetry.space_group_name_H-M   'P 1'
#
loop_
_entity.id
_entity.type
_entity.pdbx_description
1 polymer ?
#
loop_
_entity_poly.entity_id
_entity_poly.type
_entity_poly.pdbx_seq_one_letter_code
_entity_poly.pdbx_strand_id
1 'polypeptide(L)'
;MKLRFVLGRAGTGKTRRCLDEVRERLAESPDGPPLILLVPEQATFTTEYALLKEGGISGTMRAQALSFRRLAFRVMQETGGTALVPIGENGKNMLLFKLIHRHADRLRLFAGSAGQHGFVEKLNELLTEMKRYGVTPDKLDELAGNAELASPDGLLARKLHDIRLLYAELEGALAGRYLDAEDSLAHLARGFAESSLSAAEIWVDGFHGFTPAEYAALEAMIRSARSVTVALTLDRPYGPGELPGELDLFHPTAETYIRLRELAERAGVPVEEPIVLRPEPAPRWADSPMLAHLERHYGSRTPMAVPDAWLDPAHPNCGVVIRAAANRRAEVDAAARDILRRVQEDGLRWRDVAVMVRNLSDYADLIEQTFSDYGI
;
A
#
# COMPACT_ATOMS: atom_id res chain seq x y z
N MET A 1 1.11 -21.41 -15.23
CA MET A 1 1.35 -20.46 -14.12
C MET A 1 2.79 -20.00 -14.18
N LYS A 2 3.07 -18.74 -13.99
CA LYS A 2 4.42 -18.17 -13.96
C LYS A 2 4.44 -16.87 -13.17
N LEU A 3 5.55 -16.59 -12.49
CA LEU A 3 5.82 -15.32 -11.83
C LEU A 3 6.90 -14.56 -12.63
N ARG A 4 6.70 -13.28 -12.85
CA ARG A 4 7.65 -12.40 -13.51
C ARG A 4 7.78 -11.08 -12.74
N PHE A 5 8.96 -10.49 -12.76
CA PHE A 5 9.22 -9.19 -12.15
C PHE A 5 9.57 -8.14 -13.20
N VAL A 6 9.09 -6.92 -12.99
CA VAL A 6 9.51 -5.70 -13.70
C VAL A 6 10.18 -4.79 -12.68
N LEU A 7 11.49 -4.70 -12.76
CA LEU A 7 12.30 -3.96 -11.80
C LEU A 7 12.80 -2.65 -12.44
N GLY A 8 12.97 -1.65 -11.63
CA GLY A 8 13.55 -0.38 -12.07
C GLY A 8 13.41 0.69 -10.99
N ARG A 9 14.28 1.69 -11.04
CA ARG A 9 14.24 2.84 -10.12
C ARG A 9 13.02 3.71 -10.37
N ALA A 10 12.84 4.77 -9.58
CA ALA A 10 11.71 5.71 -9.77
C ALA A 10 11.76 6.35 -11.15
N GLY A 11 10.61 6.46 -11.82
CA GLY A 11 10.50 7.13 -13.12
C GLY A 11 10.97 6.33 -14.35
N THR A 12 11.44 5.07 -14.21
CA THR A 12 11.95 4.24 -15.31
C THR A 12 10.88 3.68 -16.23
N GLY A 13 9.58 3.87 -15.90
CA GLY A 13 8.48 3.44 -16.77
C GLY A 13 7.85 2.08 -16.43
N LYS A 14 8.03 1.54 -15.22
CA LYS A 14 7.44 0.26 -14.78
C LYS A 14 5.92 0.20 -15.00
N THR A 15 5.19 1.17 -14.46
CA THR A 15 3.73 1.28 -14.62
C THR A 15 3.34 1.35 -16.09
N ARG A 16 4.05 2.15 -16.89
CA ARG A 16 3.81 2.25 -18.33
C ARG A 16 3.99 0.89 -19.01
N ARG A 17 5.06 0.17 -18.67
CA ARG A 17 5.31 -1.18 -19.21
C ARG A 17 4.15 -2.13 -18.88
N CYS A 18 3.65 -2.12 -17.65
CA CYS A 18 2.48 -2.94 -17.27
C CYS A 18 1.23 -2.57 -18.07
N LEU A 19 0.95 -1.26 -18.22
CA LEU A 19 -0.18 -0.78 -19.01
C LEU A 19 -0.06 -1.15 -20.49
N ASP A 20 1.13 -1.00 -21.07
CA ASP A 20 1.37 -1.32 -22.47
C ASP A 20 1.19 -2.82 -22.76
N GLU A 21 1.66 -3.70 -21.86
CA GLU A 21 1.42 -5.14 -21.97
C GLU A 21 -0.09 -5.49 -21.90
N VAL A 22 -0.85 -4.84 -21.01
CA VAL A 22 -2.31 -5.02 -20.96
C VAL A 22 -2.98 -4.55 -22.26
N ARG A 23 -2.54 -3.42 -22.83
CA ARG A 23 -3.03 -2.90 -24.10
C ARG A 23 -2.71 -3.85 -25.26
N GLU A 24 -1.51 -4.40 -25.30
CA GLU A 24 -1.11 -5.42 -26.29
C GLU A 24 -2.05 -6.62 -26.22
N ARG A 25 -2.35 -7.14 -25.02
CA ARG A 25 -3.31 -8.25 -24.83
C ARG A 25 -4.73 -7.91 -25.27
N LEU A 26 -5.18 -6.67 -25.04
CA LEU A 26 -6.49 -6.21 -25.52
C LEU A 26 -6.52 -6.06 -27.04
N ALA A 27 -5.43 -5.61 -27.66
CA ALA A 27 -5.32 -5.48 -29.10
C ALA A 27 -5.23 -6.84 -29.81
N GLU A 28 -4.58 -7.84 -29.19
CA GLU A 28 -4.54 -9.21 -29.69
C GLU A 28 -5.93 -9.84 -29.72
N SER A 29 -6.73 -9.62 -28.67
CA SER A 29 -8.12 -10.10 -28.61
C SER A 29 -8.92 -9.28 -27.60
N PRO A 30 -10.08 -8.74 -27.98
CA PRO A 30 -11.00 -8.07 -27.06
C PRO A 30 -11.62 -9.04 -26.05
N ASP A 31 -11.73 -10.31 -26.41
CA ASP A 31 -12.27 -11.40 -25.59
C ASP A 31 -11.15 -12.33 -25.11
N GLY A 32 -11.33 -12.94 -23.93
CA GLY A 32 -10.36 -13.88 -23.37
C GLY A 32 -10.29 -13.85 -21.84
N PRO A 33 -9.24 -14.45 -21.28
CA PRO A 33 -9.04 -14.45 -19.83
C PRO A 33 -8.98 -13.03 -19.26
N PRO A 34 -9.48 -12.81 -18.04
CA PRO A 34 -9.44 -11.50 -17.40
C PRO A 34 -8.01 -10.95 -17.28
N LEU A 35 -7.86 -9.64 -17.47
CA LEU A 35 -6.61 -8.91 -17.31
C LEU A 35 -6.78 -8.00 -16.09
N ILE A 36 -6.00 -8.24 -15.03
CA ILE A 36 -6.16 -7.55 -13.76
C ILE A 36 -4.92 -6.70 -13.46
N LEU A 37 -5.12 -5.40 -13.33
CA LEU A 37 -4.14 -4.49 -12.76
C LEU A 37 -4.42 -4.37 -11.27
N LEU A 38 -3.65 -5.07 -10.43
CA LEU A 38 -3.76 -4.99 -8.97
C LEU A 38 -2.91 -3.83 -8.48
N VAL A 39 -3.57 -2.80 -7.95
CA VAL A 39 -2.96 -1.54 -7.54
C VAL A 39 -3.51 -1.08 -6.19
N PRO A 40 -2.83 -0.16 -5.47
CA PRO A 40 -3.38 0.45 -4.27
C PRO A 40 -4.75 1.09 -4.51
N GLU A 41 -5.62 1.10 -3.49
CA GLU A 41 -7.02 1.58 -3.61
C GLU A 41 -7.11 2.96 -4.25
N GLN A 42 -6.26 3.90 -3.81
CA GLN A 42 -6.22 5.27 -4.32
C GLN A 42 -5.74 5.37 -5.78
N ALA A 43 -5.04 4.36 -6.29
CA ALA A 43 -4.52 4.36 -7.65
C ALA A 43 -5.47 3.70 -8.67
N THR A 44 -6.56 3.07 -8.24
CA THR A 44 -7.45 2.31 -9.13
C THR A 44 -8.01 3.18 -10.25
N PHE A 45 -8.57 4.34 -9.92
CA PHE A 45 -9.15 5.25 -10.91
C PHE A 45 -8.10 5.80 -11.88
N THR A 46 -6.95 6.26 -11.36
CA THR A 46 -5.89 6.84 -12.21
C THR A 46 -5.28 5.80 -13.14
N THR A 47 -5.15 4.55 -12.69
CA THR A 47 -4.65 3.44 -13.50
C THR A 47 -5.64 3.07 -14.60
N GLU A 48 -6.93 2.97 -14.27
CA GLU A 48 -7.96 2.68 -15.26
C GLU A 48 -8.07 3.80 -16.31
N TYR A 49 -8.05 5.04 -15.84
CA TYR A 49 -8.06 6.21 -16.73
C TYR A 49 -6.85 6.24 -17.66
N ALA A 50 -5.64 5.96 -17.13
CA ALA A 50 -4.44 5.88 -17.94
C ALA A 50 -4.53 4.75 -18.97
N LEU A 51 -5.01 3.56 -18.55
CA LEU A 51 -5.18 2.41 -19.45
C LEU A 51 -6.02 2.77 -20.69
N LEU A 52 -7.16 3.42 -20.48
CA LEU A 52 -8.12 3.75 -21.53
C LEU A 52 -7.66 4.95 -22.37
N LYS A 53 -7.38 6.08 -21.74
CA LYS A 53 -7.12 7.35 -22.42
C LYS A 53 -5.86 7.33 -23.27
N GLU A 54 -4.74 6.89 -22.69
CA GLU A 54 -3.47 6.86 -23.39
C GLU A 54 -3.40 5.74 -24.45
N GLY A 55 -4.23 4.70 -24.30
CA GLY A 55 -4.34 3.60 -25.25
C GLY A 55 -5.31 3.85 -26.40
N GLY A 56 -6.06 4.97 -26.40
CA GLY A 56 -7.13 5.23 -27.38
C GLY A 56 -8.27 4.21 -27.33
N ILE A 57 -8.43 3.50 -26.20
CA ILE A 57 -9.43 2.47 -26.00
C ILE A 57 -10.68 3.13 -25.44
N SER A 58 -11.81 2.99 -26.12
CA SER A 58 -13.09 3.59 -25.70
C SER A 58 -13.72 2.89 -24.48
N GLY A 59 -13.34 1.65 -24.18
CA GLY A 59 -13.80 0.87 -23.05
C GLY A 59 -13.37 -0.58 -23.15
N THR A 60 -13.32 -1.28 -22.03
CA THR A 60 -13.02 -2.70 -21.97
C THR A 60 -13.78 -3.37 -20.83
N MET A 61 -14.26 -4.59 -21.05
CA MET A 61 -14.83 -5.47 -20.02
C MET A 61 -13.77 -6.47 -19.51
N ARG A 62 -12.74 -6.74 -20.31
CA ARG A 62 -11.72 -7.74 -20.05
C ARG A 62 -10.65 -7.26 -19.09
N ALA A 63 -10.23 -5.99 -19.14
CA ALA A 63 -9.21 -5.43 -18.29
C ALA A 63 -9.83 -4.53 -17.20
N GLN A 64 -9.33 -4.68 -15.96
CA GLN A 64 -9.83 -3.94 -14.80
C GLN A 64 -8.67 -3.57 -13.86
N ALA A 65 -8.71 -2.35 -13.32
CA ALA A 65 -7.84 -1.94 -12.23
C ALA A 65 -8.56 -2.17 -10.89
N LEU A 66 -8.03 -3.07 -10.08
CA LEU A 66 -8.63 -3.48 -8.81
C LEU A 66 -7.65 -3.30 -7.68
N SER A 67 -8.16 -2.95 -6.49
CA SER A 67 -7.43 -3.10 -5.24
C SER A 67 -7.64 -4.51 -4.66
N PHE A 68 -6.84 -4.87 -3.68
CA PHE A 68 -7.04 -6.13 -2.95
C PHE A 68 -8.47 -6.29 -2.43
N ARG A 69 -9.05 -5.22 -1.88
CA ARG A 69 -10.43 -5.22 -1.37
C ARG A 69 -11.46 -5.49 -2.47
N ARG A 70 -11.34 -4.82 -3.61
CA ARG A 70 -12.24 -5.01 -4.75
C ARG A 70 -12.09 -6.40 -5.37
N LEU A 71 -10.85 -6.90 -5.45
CA LEU A 71 -10.55 -8.24 -5.92
C LEU A 71 -11.15 -9.30 -4.98
N ALA A 72 -11.00 -9.13 -3.67
CA ALA A 72 -11.61 -9.99 -2.67
C ALA A 72 -13.14 -10.04 -2.80
N PHE A 73 -13.76 -8.88 -2.92
CA PHE A 73 -15.22 -8.79 -3.11
C PHE A 73 -15.69 -9.53 -4.37
N ARG A 74 -14.95 -9.40 -5.47
CA ARG A 74 -15.27 -10.10 -6.71
C ARG A 74 -15.14 -11.62 -6.58
N VAL A 75 -14.08 -12.12 -5.95
CA VAL A 75 -13.93 -13.55 -5.67
C VAL A 75 -15.06 -14.06 -4.79
N MET A 76 -15.42 -13.32 -3.74
CA MET A 76 -16.51 -13.68 -2.85
C MET A 76 -17.89 -13.73 -3.54
N GLN A 77 -18.13 -12.88 -4.54
CA GLN A 77 -19.36 -12.95 -5.33
C GLN A 77 -19.49 -14.27 -6.10
N GLU A 78 -18.38 -14.83 -6.54
CA GLU A 78 -18.36 -16.08 -7.31
C GLU A 78 -18.30 -17.33 -6.42
N THR A 79 -17.54 -17.27 -5.31
CA THR A 79 -17.25 -18.44 -4.47
C THR A 79 -18.08 -18.52 -3.18
N GLY A 80 -18.92 -17.53 -2.94
CA GLY A 80 -19.70 -17.40 -1.71
C GLY A 80 -19.02 -16.51 -0.68
N GLY A 81 -19.79 -16.07 0.33
CA GLY A 81 -19.33 -15.12 1.36
C GLY A 81 -20.04 -13.76 1.32
N THR A 82 -20.81 -13.49 0.27
CA THR A 82 -21.59 -12.24 0.12
C THR A 82 -22.80 -12.16 1.06
N ALA A 83 -23.15 -13.25 1.75
CA ALA A 83 -24.21 -13.25 2.78
C ALA A 83 -23.78 -12.51 4.05
N LEU A 84 -22.48 -12.29 4.26
CA LEU A 84 -21.96 -11.56 5.40
C LEU A 84 -22.12 -10.05 5.21
N VAL A 85 -22.53 -9.36 6.27
CA VAL A 85 -22.71 -7.91 6.25
C VAL A 85 -21.36 -7.24 6.48
N PRO A 86 -20.87 -6.38 5.54
CA PRO A 86 -19.63 -5.64 5.77
C PRO A 86 -19.75 -4.77 7.04
N ILE A 87 -18.76 -4.87 7.92
CA ILE A 87 -18.68 -4.04 9.12
C ILE A 87 -17.57 -3.01 8.98
N GLY A 88 -17.88 -1.73 9.19
CA GLY A 88 -16.90 -0.66 9.22
C GLY A 88 -16.35 -0.40 10.62
N GLU A 89 -15.39 0.51 10.73
CA GLU A 89 -14.70 0.85 11.98
C GLU A 89 -15.69 1.26 13.11
N ASN A 90 -16.69 2.10 12.81
CA ASN A 90 -17.69 2.49 13.78
C ASN A 90 -18.50 1.30 14.31
N GLY A 91 -18.85 0.35 13.44
CA GLY A 91 -19.56 -0.87 13.84
C GLY A 91 -18.70 -1.75 14.76
N LYS A 92 -17.40 -1.90 14.45
CA LYS A 92 -16.45 -2.60 15.31
C LYS A 92 -16.28 -1.90 16.66
N ASN A 93 -16.16 -0.56 16.67
CA ASN A 93 -16.07 0.23 17.88
C ASN A 93 -17.32 0.03 18.77
N MET A 94 -18.52 0.03 18.20
CA MET A 94 -19.77 -0.23 18.95
C MET A 94 -19.79 -1.64 19.53
N LEU A 95 -19.33 -2.66 18.79
CA LEU A 95 -19.23 -4.03 19.29
C LEU A 95 -18.22 -4.12 20.43
N LEU A 96 -17.02 -3.56 20.26
CA LEU A 96 -15.98 -3.53 21.30
C LEU A 96 -16.46 -2.82 22.56
N PHE A 97 -17.10 -1.66 22.43
CA PHE A 97 -17.69 -0.96 23.57
C PHE A 97 -18.66 -1.86 24.33
N LYS A 98 -19.58 -2.55 23.63
CA LYS A 98 -20.52 -3.49 24.23
C LYS A 98 -19.82 -4.68 24.89
N LEU A 99 -18.77 -5.23 24.28
CA LEU A 99 -18.01 -6.36 24.81
C LEU A 99 -17.23 -5.99 26.07
N ILE A 100 -16.58 -4.83 26.09
CA ILE A 100 -15.87 -4.32 27.28
C ILE A 100 -16.82 -4.19 28.46
N HIS A 101 -18.02 -3.62 28.27
CA HIS A 101 -19.02 -3.50 29.36
C HIS A 101 -19.58 -4.85 29.81
N ARG A 102 -19.79 -5.79 28.86
CA ARG A 102 -20.29 -7.14 29.16
C ARG A 102 -19.29 -7.95 29.99
N HIS A 103 -18.00 -7.78 29.75
CA HIS A 103 -16.94 -8.56 30.39
C HIS A 103 -16.15 -7.76 31.43
N ALA A 104 -16.69 -6.63 31.91
CA ALA A 104 -15.98 -5.74 32.84
C ALA A 104 -15.47 -6.44 34.09
N ASP A 105 -16.20 -7.43 34.58
CA ASP A 105 -15.84 -8.26 35.74
C ASP A 105 -14.67 -9.22 35.48
N ARG A 106 -14.42 -9.56 34.23
CA ARG A 106 -13.32 -10.44 33.79
C ARG A 106 -12.06 -9.68 33.40
N LEU A 107 -12.17 -8.38 33.15
CA LEU A 107 -11.05 -7.53 32.76
C LEU A 107 -10.18 -7.17 33.98
N ARG A 108 -8.87 -7.34 33.84
CA ARG A 108 -7.89 -7.11 34.90
C ARG A 108 -7.32 -5.68 34.89
N LEU A 109 -7.34 -5.01 33.72
CA LEU A 109 -6.75 -3.67 33.53
C LEU A 109 -7.74 -2.70 32.87
N PHE A 110 -8.48 -3.12 31.85
CA PHE A 110 -9.25 -2.23 30.99
C PHE A 110 -10.67 -1.92 31.51
N ALA A 111 -11.14 -2.56 32.57
CA ALA A 111 -12.46 -2.31 33.14
C ALA A 111 -12.71 -0.82 33.45
N GLY A 112 -11.73 -0.11 34.01
CA GLY A 112 -11.82 1.32 34.32
C GLY A 112 -11.72 2.26 33.12
N SER A 113 -11.30 1.78 31.96
CA SER A 113 -11.13 2.58 30.74
C SER A 113 -12.33 2.49 29.79
N ALA A 114 -13.32 1.67 30.09
CA ALA A 114 -14.47 1.37 29.24
C ALA A 114 -15.27 2.61 28.81
N GLY A 115 -15.33 3.65 29.65
CA GLY A 115 -16.06 4.90 29.36
C GLY A 115 -15.27 5.92 28.52
N GLN A 116 -14.02 5.65 28.17
CA GLN A 116 -13.18 6.59 27.43
C GLN A 116 -13.32 6.36 25.92
N HIS A 117 -13.86 7.33 25.17
CA HIS A 117 -14.06 7.25 23.71
C HIS A 117 -12.80 6.84 22.96
N GLY A 118 -11.69 7.51 23.19
CA GLY A 118 -10.42 7.22 22.51
C GLY A 118 -9.81 5.84 22.82
N PHE A 119 -10.21 5.21 23.94
CA PHE A 119 -9.73 3.89 24.32
C PHE A 119 -10.26 2.79 23.38
N VAL A 120 -11.55 2.82 23.07
CA VAL A 120 -12.20 1.83 22.19
C VAL A 120 -11.61 1.91 20.79
N GLU A 121 -11.39 3.13 20.28
CA GLU A 121 -10.77 3.34 18.98
C GLU A 121 -9.35 2.78 18.94
N LYS A 122 -8.53 3.09 19.95
CA LYS A 122 -7.15 2.57 20.02
C LYS A 122 -7.09 1.06 20.19
N LEU A 123 -8.03 0.47 20.91
CA LEU A 123 -8.15 -0.98 21.02
C LEU A 123 -8.51 -1.60 19.66
N ASN A 124 -9.49 -1.03 18.95
CA ASN A 124 -9.87 -1.49 17.61
C ASN A 124 -8.70 -1.39 16.61
N GLU A 125 -7.97 -0.27 16.60
CA GLU A 125 -6.76 -0.11 15.79
C GLU A 125 -5.75 -1.24 16.09
N LEU A 126 -5.48 -1.51 17.38
CA LEU A 126 -4.56 -2.56 17.82
C LEU A 126 -5.02 -3.96 17.37
N LEU A 127 -6.30 -4.30 17.57
CA LEU A 127 -6.83 -5.61 17.17
C LEU A 127 -6.83 -5.77 15.65
N THR A 128 -7.14 -4.72 14.90
CA THR A 128 -7.07 -4.70 13.44
C THR A 128 -5.62 -4.89 12.98
N GLU A 129 -4.66 -4.23 13.62
CA GLU A 129 -3.23 -4.41 13.32
C GLU A 129 -2.77 -5.83 13.63
N MET A 130 -3.13 -6.38 14.78
CA MET A 130 -2.82 -7.77 15.14
C MET A 130 -3.37 -8.74 14.09
N LYS A 131 -4.60 -8.58 13.66
CA LYS A 131 -5.23 -9.40 12.62
C LYS A 131 -4.51 -9.28 11.29
N ARG A 132 -4.16 -8.07 10.89
CA ARG A 132 -3.39 -7.77 9.67
C ARG A 132 -2.03 -8.47 9.65
N TYR A 133 -1.38 -8.56 10.81
CA TYR A 133 -0.10 -9.27 10.96
C TYR A 133 -0.25 -10.77 11.29
N GLY A 134 -1.46 -11.30 11.27
CA GLY A 134 -1.74 -12.72 11.49
C GLY A 134 -1.52 -13.17 12.94
N VAL A 135 -1.61 -12.23 13.89
CA VAL A 135 -1.65 -12.53 15.33
C VAL A 135 -3.09 -12.91 15.67
N THR A 136 -3.32 -14.19 15.94
CA THR A 136 -4.63 -14.73 16.31
C THR A 136 -4.80 -14.73 17.84
N PRO A 137 -6.05 -14.86 18.36
CA PRO A 137 -6.27 -15.05 19.79
C PRO A 137 -5.45 -16.21 20.38
N ASP A 138 -5.26 -17.33 19.64
CA ASP A 138 -4.47 -18.49 20.09
C ASP A 138 -2.98 -18.15 20.26
N LYS A 139 -2.41 -17.35 19.35
CA LYS A 139 -1.03 -16.86 19.50
C LYS A 139 -0.87 -15.92 20.69
N LEU A 140 -1.90 -15.14 21.00
CA LEU A 140 -1.92 -14.31 22.21
C LEU A 140 -2.01 -15.16 23.48
N ASP A 141 -2.63 -16.34 23.44
CA ASP A 141 -2.64 -17.28 24.56
C ASP A 141 -1.21 -17.75 24.90
N GLU A 142 -0.42 -18.11 23.90
CA GLU A 142 0.98 -18.50 24.11
C GLU A 142 1.81 -17.35 24.70
N LEU A 143 1.64 -16.13 24.19
CA LEU A 143 2.35 -14.94 24.67
C LEU A 143 1.91 -14.56 26.11
N ALA A 144 0.61 -14.65 26.39
CA ALA A 144 0.06 -14.35 27.70
C ALA A 144 0.54 -15.40 28.75
N GLY A 145 0.56 -16.69 28.38
CA GLY A 145 1.09 -17.76 29.21
C GLY A 145 2.56 -17.54 29.58
N ASN A 146 3.38 -17.14 28.61
CA ASN A 146 4.79 -16.81 28.87
C ASN A 146 4.95 -15.58 29.78
N ALA A 147 4.12 -14.56 29.62
CA ALA A 147 4.15 -13.36 30.45
C ALA A 147 3.67 -13.64 31.89
N GLU A 148 2.65 -14.50 32.05
CA GLU A 148 2.15 -14.97 33.36
C GLU A 148 3.20 -15.82 34.10
N LEU A 149 3.93 -16.68 33.38
CA LEU A 149 5.04 -17.45 33.95
C LEU A 149 6.18 -16.55 34.44
N ALA A 150 6.46 -15.46 33.73
CA ALA A 150 7.50 -14.50 34.09
C ALA A 150 7.09 -13.59 35.26
N SER A 151 5.83 -13.14 35.31
CA SER A 151 5.27 -12.28 36.36
C SER A 151 3.71 -12.32 36.32
N PRO A 152 3.09 -13.17 37.14
CA PRO A 152 1.63 -13.39 37.11
C PRO A 152 0.79 -12.13 37.29
N ASP A 153 1.22 -11.20 38.13
CA ASP A 153 0.54 -9.92 38.39
C ASP A 153 1.15 -8.74 37.62
N GLY A 154 2.07 -9.04 36.70
CA GLY A 154 2.75 -8.02 35.90
C GLY A 154 1.77 -7.26 34.99
N LEU A 155 2.06 -5.97 34.76
CA LEU A 155 1.24 -5.13 33.90
C LEU A 155 1.06 -5.74 32.49
N LEU A 156 2.11 -6.34 31.94
CA LEU A 156 2.07 -6.99 30.62
C LEU A 156 1.14 -8.19 30.61
N ALA A 157 1.21 -9.07 31.63
CA ALA A 157 0.35 -10.24 31.73
C ALA A 157 -1.13 -9.84 31.82
N ARG A 158 -1.45 -8.84 32.66
CA ARG A 158 -2.80 -8.28 32.79
C ARG A 158 -3.31 -7.66 31.48
N LYS A 159 -2.45 -6.92 30.78
CA LYS A 159 -2.78 -6.29 29.48
C LYS A 159 -3.03 -7.35 28.41
N LEU A 160 -2.18 -8.35 28.29
CA LEU A 160 -2.34 -9.43 27.30
C LEU A 160 -3.60 -10.26 27.57
N HIS A 161 -3.90 -10.53 28.86
CA HIS A 161 -5.15 -11.20 29.24
C HIS A 161 -6.38 -10.47 28.71
N ASP A 162 -6.47 -9.16 28.93
CA ASP A 162 -7.63 -8.37 28.53
C ASP A 162 -7.73 -8.23 26.99
N ILE A 163 -6.59 -8.02 26.32
CA ILE A 163 -6.54 -7.95 24.84
C ILE A 163 -7.02 -9.27 24.25
N ARG A 164 -6.49 -10.40 24.72
CA ARG A 164 -6.88 -11.73 24.27
C ARG A 164 -8.37 -11.99 24.43
N LEU A 165 -8.89 -11.70 25.63
CA LEU A 165 -10.31 -11.88 25.93
C LEU A 165 -11.18 -11.08 24.95
N LEU A 166 -10.91 -9.79 24.83
CA LEU A 166 -11.70 -8.90 23.97
C LEU A 166 -11.55 -9.25 22.49
N TYR A 167 -10.37 -9.70 22.06
CA TYR A 167 -10.13 -10.14 20.68
C TYR A 167 -10.93 -11.41 20.36
N ALA A 168 -10.87 -12.44 21.20
CA ALA A 168 -11.62 -13.67 21.02
C ALA A 168 -13.14 -13.42 21.00
N GLU A 169 -13.65 -12.58 21.90
CA GLU A 169 -15.06 -12.22 21.95
C GLU A 169 -15.49 -11.38 20.72
N LEU A 170 -14.63 -10.49 20.23
CA LEU A 170 -14.88 -9.74 18.98
C LEU A 170 -14.96 -10.69 17.77
N GLU A 171 -13.98 -11.57 17.60
CA GLU A 171 -13.99 -12.56 16.52
C GLU A 171 -15.23 -13.46 16.57
N GLY A 172 -15.62 -13.91 17.78
CA GLY A 172 -16.85 -14.66 17.99
C GLY A 172 -18.12 -13.88 17.64
N ALA A 173 -18.14 -12.57 17.91
CA ALA A 173 -19.28 -11.71 17.58
C ALA A 173 -19.39 -11.40 16.09
N LEU A 174 -18.26 -11.38 15.39
CA LEU A 174 -18.19 -11.16 13.94
C LEU A 174 -18.49 -12.44 13.15
N ALA A 175 -18.11 -13.60 13.68
CA ALA A 175 -18.20 -14.89 13.00
C ALA A 175 -19.62 -15.19 12.48
N GLY A 176 -19.72 -15.51 11.20
CA GLY A 176 -20.95 -15.91 10.53
C GLY A 176 -22.00 -14.80 10.33
N ARG A 177 -21.69 -13.56 10.72
CA ARG A 177 -22.61 -12.41 10.59
C ARG A 177 -22.00 -11.23 9.83
N TYR A 178 -20.77 -10.91 10.15
CA TYR A 178 -20.11 -9.73 9.63
C TYR A 178 -18.85 -10.11 8.87
N LEU A 179 -18.52 -9.31 7.86
CA LEU A 179 -17.29 -9.37 7.10
C LEU A 179 -16.41 -8.17 7.50
N ASP A 180 -15.31 -8.46 8.14
CA ASP A 180 -14.24 -7.49 8.37
C ASP A 180 -13.37 -7.34 7.11
N ALA A 181 -12.74 -6.18 6.94
CA ALA A 181 -11.85 -5.90 5.81
C ALA A 181 -10.68 -6.91 5.74
N GLU A 182 -10.14 -7.30 6.89
CA GLU A 182 -9.03 -8.26 6.97
C GLU A 182 -9.48 -9.70 6.65
N ASP A 183 -10.73 -10.09 7.01
CA ASP A 183 -11.29 -11.39 6.65
C ASP A 183 -11.53 -11.53 5.16
N SER A 184 -11.79 -10.43 4.46
CA SER A 184 -11.98 -10.43 3.01
C SER A 184 -10.73 -10.93 2.27
N LEU A 185 -9.52 -10.61 2.77
CA LEU A 185 -8.27 -11.11 2.19
C LEU A 185 -8.09 -12.61 2.44
N ALA A 186 -8.51 -13.12 3.59
CA ALA A 186 -8.49 -14.55 3.85
C ALA A 186 -9.48 -15.30 2.95
N HIS A 187 -10.66 -14.72 2.65
CA HIS A 187 -11.59 -15.26 1.65
C HIS A 187 -10.99 -15.24 0.25
N LEU A 188 -10.33 -14.14 -0.14
CA LEU A 188 -9.61 -14.03 -1.41
C LEU A 188 -8.59 -15.17 -1.55
N ALA A 189 -7.75 -15.36 -0.55
CA ALA A 189 -6.71 -16.39 -0.58
C ALA A 189 -7.29 -17.82 -0.73
N ARG A 190 -8.41 -18.12 -0.06
CA ARG A 190 -9.04 -19.44 -0.12
C ARG A 190 -9.85 -19.66 -1.40
N GLY A 191 -10.59 -18.65 -1.85
CA GLY A 191 -11.53 -18.79 -2.97
C GLY A 191 -10.93 -18.48 -4.34
N PHE A 192 -9.72 -17.91 -4.42
CA PHE A 192 -9.17 -17.46 -5.69
C PHE A 192 -9.08 -18.56 -6.76
N ALA A 193 -8.63 -19.75 -6.38
CA ALA A 193 -8.47 -20.90 -7.28
C ALA A 193 -9.81 -21.39 -7.87
N GLU A 194 -10.91 -21.20 -7.16
CA GLU A 194 -12.26 -21.62 -7.56
C GLU A 194 -13.01 -20.51 -8.35
N SER A 195 -12.47 -19.32 -8.39
CA SER A 195 -13.06 -18.20 -9.12
C SER A 195 -12.67 -18.17 -10.59
N SER A 196 -13.44 -17.47 -11.41
CA SER A 196 -13.11 -17.20 -12.82
C SER A 196 -11.78 -16.48 -13.01
N LEU A 197 -11.28 -15.84 -11.95
CA LEU A 197 -10.01 -15.11 -11.93
C LEU A 197 -8.78 -16.03 -11.86
N SER A 198 -8.95 -17.32 -11.61
CA SER A 198 -7.86 -18.31 -11.72
C SER A 198 -7.26 -18.38 -13.14
N ALA A 199 -8.03 -18.01 -14.16
CA ALA A 199 -7.54 -17.92 -15.54
C ALA A 199 -6.91 -16.55 -15.87
N ALA A 200 -6.90 -15.59 -14.96
CA ALA A 200 -6.47 -14.21 -15.22
C ALA A 200 -4.95 -14.08 -15.44
N GLU A 201 -4.58 -13.07 -16.19
CA GLU A 201 -3.23 -12.49 -16.18
C GLU A 201 -3.25 -11.27 -15.24
N ILE A 202 -2.33 -11.22 -14.27
CA ILE A 202 -2.33 -10.24 -13.19
C ILE A 202 -1.05 -9.41 -13.24
N TRP A 203 -1.17 -8.09 -13.22
CA TRP A 203 -0.08 -7.14 -13.03
C TRP A 203 -0.25 -6.44 -11.69
N VAL A 204 0.74 -6.57 -10.81
CA VAL A 204 0.76 -5.95 -9.48
C VAL A 204 1.70 -4.75 -9.55
N ASP A 205 1.20 -3.55 -9.34
CA ASP A 205 1.99 -2.32 -9.46
C ASP A 205 1.65 -1.30 -8.37
N GLY A 206 2.62 -0.45 -8.02
CA GLY A 206 2.44 0.64 -7.05
C GLY A 206 2.59 0.24 -5.58
N PHE A 207 3.02 -0.98 -5.30
CA PHE A 207 3.30 -1.45 -3.93
C PHE A 207 4.79 -1.43 -3.62
N HIS A 208 5.11 -1.19 -2.35
CA HIS A 208 6.48 -1.26 -1.83
C HIS A 208 6.70 -2.49 -0.93
N GLY A 209 5.62 -3.03 -0.39
CA GLY A 209 5.57 -4.20 0.46
C GLY A 209 4.15 -4.65 0.65
N PHE A 210 3.96 -5.78 1.31
CA PHE A 210 2.66 -6.39 1.55
C PHE A 210 2.53 -6.84 3.00
N THR A 211 1.32 -6.81 3.52
CA THR A 211 0.97 -7.41 4.80
C THR A 211 0.96 -8.94 4.68
N PRO A 212 1.05 -9.68 5.79
CA PRO A 212 0.96 -11.15 5.75
C PRO A 212 -0.31 -11.67 5.07
N ALA A 213 -1.45 -11.00 5.25
CA ALA A 213 -2.71 -11.35 4.59
C ALA A 213 -2.66 -11.12 3.07
N GLU A 214 -2.04 -10.02 2.63
CA GLU A 214 -1.82 -9.74 1.20
C GLU A 214 -0.82 -10.72 0.58
N TYR A 215 0.24 -11.12 1.32
CA TYR A 215 1.14 -12.18 0.85
C TYR A 215 0.43 -13.51 0.68
N ALA A 216 -0.49 -13.88 1.60
CA ALA A 216 -1.29 -15.09 1.46
C ALA A 216 -2.20 -15.04 0.22
N ALA A 217 -2.81 -13.88 -0.06
CA ALA A 217 -3.58 -13.66 -1.27
C ALA A 217 -2.71 -13.73 -2.53
N LEU A 218 -1.52 -13.12 -2.52
CA LEU A 218 -0.57 -13.20 -3.63
C LEU A 218 -0.07 -14.63 -3.87
N GLU A 219 0.18 -15.40 -2.81
CA GLU A 219 0.53 -16.82 -2.93
C GLU A 219 -0.57 -17.61 -3.64
N ALA A 220 -1.84 -17.40 -3.28
CA ALA A 220 -2.96 -18.03 -3.96
C ALA A 220 -3.04 -17.63 -5.44
N MET A 221 -2.81 -16.37 -5.77
CA MET A 221 -2.75 -15.89 -7.16
C MET A 221 -1.58 -16.52 -7.93
N ILE A 222 -0.37 -16.54 -7.33
CA ILE A 222 0.82 -17.15 -7.94
C ILE A 222 0.59 -18.62 -8.25
N ARG A 223 -0.09 -19.36 -7.34
CA ARG A 223 -0.41 -20.78 -7.50
C ARG A 223 -1.46 -21.09 -8.56
N SER A 224 -2.36 -20.13 -8.84
CA SER A 224 -3.59 -20.45 -9.60
C SER A 224 -3.77 -19.58 -10.84
N ALA A 225 -3.31 -18.33 -10.85
CA ALA A 225 -3.44 -17.44 -12.01
C ALA A 225 -2.60 -17.93 -13.20
N ARG A 226 -3.03 -17.57 -14.40
CA ARG A 226 -2.28 -17.86 -15.64
C ARG A 226 -0.87 -17.27 -15.59
N SER A 227 -0.75 -16.03 -15.13
CA SER A 227 0.53 -15.36 -14.88
C SER A 227 0.35 -14.23 -13.86
N VAL A 228 1.42 -14.01 -13.08
CA VAL A 228 1.52 -12.85 -12.18
C VAL A 228 2.80 -12.09 -12.53
N THR A 229 2.65 -10.81 -12.84
CA THR A 229 3.76 -9.88 -13.08
C THR A 229 3.79 -8.86 -11.96
N VAL A 230 4.92 -8.69 -11.26
CA VAL A 230 5.05 -7.76 -10.15
C VAL A 230 6.06 -6.67 -10.49
N ALA A 231 5.62 -5.42 -10.49
CA ALA A 231 6.47 -4.25 -10.70
C ALA A 231 6.97 -3.72 -9.34
N LEU A 232 8.29 -3.66 -9.16
CA LEU A 232 8.92 -3.19 -7.92
C LEU A 232 9.95 -2.10 -8.18
N THR A 233 9.98 -1.11 -7.28
CA THR A 233 11.05 -0.10 -7.29
C THR A 233 12.32 -0.71 -6.71
N LEU A 234 13.13 -1.26 -7.61
CA LEU A 234 14.35 -1.99 -7.28
C LEU A 234 15.33 -1.85 -8.44
N ASP A 235 16.59 -1.62 -8.16
CA ASP A 235 17.60 -1.33 -9.18
C ASP A 235 18.24 -2.59 -9.81
N ARG A 236 18.15 -3.73 -9.10
CA ARG A 236 18.69 -5.02 -9.54
C ARG A 236 17.91 -6.20 -8.94
N PRO A 237 17.96 -7.36 -9.57
CA PRO A 237 17.47 -8.59 -8.93
C PRO A 237 18.45 -9.06 -7.84
N TYR A 238 17.93 -9.86 -6.91
CA TYR A 238 18.71 -10.56 -5.88
C TYR A 238 18.75 -12.07 -6.18
N GLY A 239 19.93 -12.66 -6.02
CA GLY A 239 20.14 -14.10 -6.19
C GLY A 239 19.54 -14.95 -5.05
N PRO A 240 19.51 -16.29 -5.18
CA PRO A 240 19.13 -17.18 -4.09
C PRO A 240 20.05 -17.01 -2.89
N GLY A 241 19.46 -16.77 -1.70
CA GLY A 241 20.22 -16.57 -0.46
C GLY A 241 20.93 -15.21 -0.32
N GLU A 242 20.84 -14.35 -1.32
CA GLU A 242 21.36 -12.99 -1.22
C GLU A 242 20.35 -12.11 -0.44
N LEU A 243 20.86 -11.38 0.56
CA LEU A 243 20.06 -10.47 1.40
C LEU A 243 20.47 -9.01 1.13
N PRO A 244 19.51 -8.06 1.13
CA PRO A 244 19.83 -6.65 1.06
C PRO A 244 20.48 -6.17 2.35
N GLY A 245 21.38 -5.19 2.24
CA GLY A 245 21.90 -4.50 3.41
C GLY A 245 20.80 -3.68 4.10
N GLU A 246 20.82 -3.60 5.43
CA GLU A 246 19.81 -2.84 6.19
C GLU A 246 19.75 -1.35 5.81
N LEU A 247 20.85 -0.79 5.32
CA LEU A 247 20.95 0.60 4.89
C LEU A 247 20.78 0.79 3.37
N ASP A 248 20.49 -0.28 2.63
CA ASP A 248 20.26 -0.17 1.20
C ASP A 248 18.99 0.64 0.92
N LEU A 249 19.08 1.54 -0.06
CA LEU A 249 17.96 2.41 -0.44
C LEU A 249 16.69 1.63 -0.78
N PHE A 250 16.84 0.46 -1.36
CA PHE A 250 15.74 -0.40 -1.79
C PHE A 250 15.52 -1.60 -0.85
N HIS A 251 16.03 -1.57 0.38
CA HIS A 251 15.91 -2.68 1.33
C HIS A 251 14.47 -3.24 1.43
N PRO A 252 13.41 -2.42 1.68
CA PRO A 252 12.04 -2.95 1.83
C PRO A 252 11.50 -3.62 0.57
N THR A 253 11.82 -3.07 -0.61
CA THR A 253 11.37 -3.65 -1.88
C THR A 253 12.21 -4.85 -2.31
N ALA A 254 13.47 -4.91 -1.89
CA ALA A 254 14.32 -6.08 -2.08
C ALA A 254 13.83 -7.25 -1.21
N GLU A 255 13.47 -7.03 0.06
CA GLU A 255 12.83 -8.04 0.91
C GLU A 255 11.51 -8.55 0.28
N THR A 256 10.70 -7.63 -0.25
CA THR A 256 9.46 -7.97 -0.96
C THR A 256 9.74 -8.87 -2.17
N TYR A 257 10.75 -8.52 -2.97
CA TYR A 257 11.18 -9.32 -4.13
C TYR A 257 11.60 -10.72 -3.72
N ILE A 258 12.48 -10.84 -2.71
CA ILE A 258 12.98 -12.12 -2.21
C ILE A 258 11.83 -12.97 -1.70
N ARG A 259 10.96 -12.41 -0.87
CA ARG A 259 9.82 -13.12 -0.29
C ARG A 259 8.83 -13.64 -1.34
N LEU A 260 8.51 -12.84 -2.36
CA LEU A 260 7.63 -13.29 -3.46
C LEU A 260 8.28 -14.40 -4.28
N ARG A 261 9.59 -14.34 -4.49
CA ARG A 261 10.34 -15.39 -5.17
C ARG A 261 10.31 -16.70 -4.38
N GLU A 262 10.55 -16.65 -3.08
CA GLU A 262 10.46 -17.81 -2.17
C GLU A 262 9.04 -18.40 -2.14
N LEU A 263 8.00 -17.56 -2.18
CA LEU A 263 6.61 -18.02 -2.28
C LEU A 263 6.39 -18.80 -3.58
N ALA A 264 6.88 -18.32 -4.71
CA ALA A 264 6.77 -19.02 -5.99
C ALA A 264 7.56 -20.33 -6.00
N GLU A 265 8.78 -20.34 -5.46
CA GLU A 265 9.63 -21.54 -5.34
C GLU A 265 8.93 -22.62 -4.48
N ARG A 266 8.39 -22.25 -3.32
CA ARG A 266 7.60 -23.16 -2.46
C ARG A 266 6.32 -23.67 -3.14
N ALA A 267 5.73 -22.85 -4.00
CA ALA A 267 4.55 -23.19 -4.79
C ALA A 267 4.87 -24.07 -6.02
N GLY A 268 6.14 -24.29 -6.35
CA GLY A 268 6.56 -24.97 -7.56
C GLY A 268 6.26 -24.17 -8.84
N VAL A 269 6.11 -22.86 -8.74
CA VAL A 269 5.80 -21.97 -9.88
C VAL A 269 7.10 -21.39 -10.44
N PRO A 270 7.35 -21.52 -11.76
CA PRO A 270 8.55 -20.99 -12.39
C PRO A 270 8.59 -19.46 -12.30
N VAL A 271 9.75 -18.94 -11.92
CA VAL A 271 10.05 -17.51 -11.91
C VAL A 271 10.82 -17.19 -13.19
N GLU A 272 10.24 -16.33 -14.03
CA GLU A 272 10.91 -15.86 -15.25
C GLU A 272 12.06 -14.90 -14.92
N GLU A 273 12.99 -14.74 -15.86
CA GLU A 273 14.06 -13.75 -15.73
C GLU A 273 13.47 -12.33 -15.57
N PRO A 274 13.88 -11.58 -14.54
CA PRO A 274 13.35 -10.25 -14.29
C PRO A 274 13.66 -9.27 -15.42
N ILE A 275 12.69 -8.47 -15.82
CA ILE A 275 12.89 -7.34 -16.74
C ILE A 275 13.41 -6.16 -15.91
N VAL A 276 14.65 -5.75 -16.13
CA VAL A 276 15.25 -4.61 -15.43
C VAL A 276 15.27 -3.39 -16.34
N LEU A 277 14.50 -2.36 -15.98
CA LEU A 277 14.41 -1.11 -16.73
C LEU A 277 15.49 -0.14 -16.24
N ARG A 278 16.40 0.23 -17.14
CA ARG A 278 17.53 1.15 -16.87
C ARG A 278 17.68 2.22 -17.95
N PRO A 279 16.62 2.95 -18.32
CA PRO A 279 16.78 4.04 -19.28
C PRO A 279 17.58 5.18 -18.65
N GLU A 280 18.44 5.80 -19.46
CA GLU A 280 19.27 6.94 -19.05
C GLU A 280 19.13 8.11 -20.04
N PRO A 281 18.55 9.25 -19.61
CA PRO A 281 17.87 9.48 -18.35
C PRO A 281 16.57 8.68 -18.24
N ALA A 282 16.09 8.45 -17.00
CA ALA A 282 14.77 7.86 -16.81
C ALA A 282 13.68 8.81 -17.38
N PRO A 283 12.65 8.29 -18.08
CA PRO A 283 11.70 9.12 -18.83
C PRO A 283 11.03 10.23 -18.00
N ARG A 284 10.74 9.97 -16.71
CA ARG A 284 10.15 10.99 -15.82
C ARG A 284 11.07 12.18 -15.57
N TRP A 285 12.37 11.99 -15.64
CA TRP A 285 13.38 12.99 -15.31
C TRP A 285 14.12 13.53 -16.52
N ALA A 286 13.67 13.16 -17.74
CA ALA A 286 14.36 13.54 -18.98
C ALA A 286 14.51 15.06 -19.14
N ASP A 287 13.48 15.81 -18.72
CA ASP A 287 13.44 17.26 -18.83
C ASP A 287 14.01 18.00 -17.60
N SER A 288 14.54 17.26 -16.60
CA SER A 288 15.08 17.85 -15.37
C SER A 288 16.40 17.19 -14.96
N PRO A 289 17.54 17.67 -15.47
CA PRO A 289 18.85 17.10 -15.16
C PRO A 289 19.17 17.05 -13.66
N MET A 290 18.75 18.06 -12.87
CA MET A 290 18.97 18.08 -11.43
C MET A 290 18.18 16.97 -10.72
N LEU A 291 16.92 16.76 -11.08
CA LEU A 291 16.11 15.67 -10.50
C LEU A 291 16.62 14.30 -10.96
N ALA A 292 17.06 14.16 -12.22
CA ALA A 292 17.65 12.94 -12.72
C ALA A 292 18.94 12.58 -11.96
N HIS A 293 19.79 13.57 -11.70
CA HIS A 293 20.99 13.38 -10.88
C HIS A 293 20.66 13.02 -9.43
N LEU A 294 19.74 13.76 -8.81
CA LEU A 294 19.32 13.51 -7.43
C LEU A 294 18.78 12.08 -7.26
N GLU A 295 17.90 11.65 -8.16
CA GLU A 295 17.35 10.28 -8.13
C GLU A 295 18.46 9.24 -8.25
N ARG A 296 19.34 9.39 -9.22
CA ARG A 296 20.41 8.44 -9.51
C ARG A 296 21.41 8.30 -8.36
N HIS A 297 21.78 9.43 -7.74
CA HIS A 297 22.86 9.53 -6.77
C HIS A 297 22.38 9.72 -5.33
N TYR A 298 21.11 9.57 -5.05
CA TYR A 298 20.54 9.77 -3.71
C TYR A 298 21.25 8.91 -2.65
N GLY A 299 21.53 7.65 -2.94
CA GLY A 299 22.24 6.74 -2.03
C GLY A 299 23.73 7.00 -1.94
N SER A 300 24.38 7.34 -3.06
CA SER A 300 25.83 7.59 -3.11
C SER A 300 26.23 9.00 -2.67
N ARG A 301 25.25 9.93 -2.59
CA ARG A 301 25.48 11.35 -2.28
C ARG A 301 26.54 12.03 -3.16
N THR A 302 26.66 11.59 -4.41
CA THR A 302 27.60 12.17 -5.37
C THR A 302 27.16 13.59 -5.73
N PRO A 303 28.02 14.61 -5.56
CA PRO A 303 27.65 15.97 -5.89
C PRO A 303 27.52 16.16 -7.41
N MET A 304 26.64 17.08 -7.80
CA MET A 304 26.50 17.55 -9.18
C MET A 304 27.11 18.94 -9.32
N ALA A 305 28.03 19.11 -10.25
CA ALA A 305 28.43 20.43 -10.69
C ALA A 305 27.33 21.00 -11.60
N VAL A 306 26.67 22.05 -11.16
CA VAL A 306 25.63 22.74 -11.92
C VAL A 306 26.14 24.09 -12.39
N PRO A 307 25.81 24.56 -13.62
CA PRO A 307 26.06 25.93 -14.07
C PRO A 307 25.36 26.93 -13.14
N ASP A 308 26.00 28.05 -12.85
CA ASP A 308 25.42 29.10 -11.97
C ASP A 308 24.03 29.56 -12.44
N ALA A 309 23.79 29.60 -13.75
CA ALA A 309 22.49 29.95 -14.32
C ALA A 309 21.36 29.02 -13.88
N TRP A 310 21.63 27.74 -13.57
CA TRP A 310 20.62 26.77 -13.12
C TRP A 310 20.24 26.95 -11.66
N LEU A 311 20.99 27.78 -10.92
CA LEU A 311 20.67 28.09 -9.53
C LEU A 311 19.58 29.18 -9.44
N ASP A 312 19.27 29.85 -10.54
CA ASP A 312 18.11 30.76 -10.62
C ASP A 312 16.82 29.93 -10.62
N PRO A 313 15.90 30.12 -9.63
CA PRO A 313 14.62 29.43 -9.59
C PRO A 313 13.74 29.63 -10.83
N ALA A 314 13.96 30.67 -11.63
CA ALA A 314 13.25 30.91 -12.88
C ALA A 314 13.86 30.13 -14.06
N HIS A 315 15.06 29.54 -13.91
CA HIS A 315 15.68 28.79 -15.00
C HIS A 315 14.98 27.44 -15.23
N PRO A 316 14.66 27.04 -16.46
CA PRO A 316 13.91 25.81 -16.75
C PRO A 316 14.60 24.53 -16.24
N ASN A 317 15.92 24.53 -16.10
CA ASN A 317 16.66 23.38 -15.56
C ASN A 317 16.79 23.39 -14.02
N CYS A 318 16.27 24.41 -13.32
CA CYS A 318 16.23 24.45 -11.88
C CYS A 318 15.09 23.54 -11.36
N GLY A 319 15.40 22.24 -11.24
CA GLY A 319 14.43 21.23 -10.81
C GLY A 319 14.29 21.09 -9.29
N VAL A 320 15.18 21.72 -8.51
CA VAL A 320 15.19 21.62 -7.03
C VAL A 320 15.47 22.97 -6.42
N VAL A 321 14.58 23.44 -5.57
CA VAL A 321 14.73 24.69 -4.81
C VAL A 321 14.61 24.38 -3.33
N ILE A 322 15.58 24.83 -2.53
CA ILE A 322 15.57 24.69 -1.07
C ILE A 322 15.31 26.07 -0.48
N ARG A 323 14.30 26.20 0.37
CA ARG A 323 13.97 27.43 1.07
C ARG A 323 13.93 27.18 2.56
N ALA A 324 14.56 28.06 3.33
CA ALA A 324 14.46 28.07 4.79
C ALA A 324 13.48 29.16 5.22
N ALA A 325 12.55 28.81 6.09
CA ALA A 325 11.56 29.74 6.64
C ALA A 325 11.83 29.96 8.14
N ALA A 326 11.43 31.08 8.67
CA ALA A 326 11.61 31.44 10.07
C ALA A 326 10.80 30.54 11.03
N ASN A 327 9.64 30.09 10.59
CA ASN A 327 8.76 29.21 11.34
C ASN A 327 7.80 28.47 10.39
N ARG A 328 7.02 27.50 10.91
CA ARG A 328 6.06 26.69 10.13
C ARG A 328 5.02 27.52 9.39
N ARG A 329 4.52 28.59 9.99
CA ARG A 329 3.53 29.48 9.34
C ARG A 329 4.14 30.19 8.12
N ALA A 330 5.34 30.72 8.25
CA ALA A 330 6.06 31.34 7.14
C ALA A 330 6.42 30.33 6.04
N GLU A 331 6.68 29.07 6.41
CA GLU A 331 6.91 27.97 5.47
C GLU A 331 5.65 27.67 4.64
N VAL A 332 4.50 27.52 5.28
CA VAL A 332 3.21 27.28 4.61
C VAL A 332 2.80 28.47 3.74
N ASP A 333 2.99 29.69 4.22
CA ASP A 333 2.72 30.92 3.46
C ASP A 333 3.61 31.03 2.20
N ALA A 334 4.90 30.69 2.32
CA ALA A 334 5.80 30.67 1.18
C ALA A 334 5.41 29.61 0.16
N ALA A 335 4.98 28.43 0.62
CA ALA A 335 4.48 27.36 -0.24
C ALA A 335 3.19 27.80 -0.97
N ALA A 336 2.22 28.39 -0.27
CA ALA A 336 0.98 28.89 -0.87
C ALA A 336 1.23 29.91 -1.97
N ARG A 337 2.12 30.88 -1.72
CA ARG A 337 2.51 31.90 -2.72
C ARG A 337 3.20 31.27 -3.94
N ASP A 338 4.10 30.30 -3.75
CA ASP A 338 4.77 29.64 -4.88
C ASP A 338 3.79 28.80 -5.70
N ILE A 339 2.87 28.09 -5.04
CA ILE A 339 1.80 27.34 -5.71
C ILE A 339 0.93 28.27 -6.55
N LEU A 340 0.46 29.37 -5.96
CA LEU A 340 -0.38 30.33 -6.66
C LEU A 340 0.31 30.92 -7.88
N ARG A 341 1.59 31.33 -7.73
CA ARG A 341 2.41 31.81 -8.84
C ARG A 341 2.51 30.77 -9.96
N ARG A 342 2.81 29.53 -9.62
CA ARG A 342 2.96 28.46 -10.61
C ARG A 342 1.65 28.15 -11.37
N VAL A 343 0.52 28.22 -10.68
CA VAL A 343 -0.79 28.05 -11.34
C VAL A 343 -1.12 29.24 -12.24
N GLN A 344 -0.82 30.48 -11.80
CA GLN A 344 -1.17 31.69 -12.54
C GLN A 344 -0.19 32.02 -13.68
N GLU A 345 1.10 31.81 -13.46
CA GLU A 345 2.15 32.22 -14.40
C GLU A 345 2.68 31.06 -15.23
N ASP A 346 2.90 29.86 -14.61
CA ASP A 346 3.50 28.70 -15.28
C ASP A 346 2.43 27.78 -15.91
N GLY A 347 1.13 28.08 -15.71
CA GLY A 347 0.01 27.35 -16.31
C GLY A 347 -0.23 25.96 -15.70
N LEU A 348 0.31 25.67 -14.51
CA LEU A 348 0.03 24.43 -13.78
C LEU A 348 -1.42 24.40 -13.30
N ARG A 349 -1.99 23.21 -13.23
CA ARG A 349 -3.31 23.01 -12.60
C ARG A 349 -3.12 22.63 -11.14
N TRP A 350 -4.07 22.94 -10.28
CA TRP A 350 -4.06 22.55 -8.87
C TRP A 350 -3.72 21.07 -8.66
N ARG A 351 -4.27 20.19 -9.51
CA ARG A 351 -4.02 18.74 -9.47
C ARG A 351 -2.60 18.32 -9.89
N ASP A 352 -1.82 19.21 -10.45
CA ASP A 352 -0.43 18.94 -10.85
C ASP A 352 0.55 19.23 -9.71
N VAL A 353 0.05 19.75 -8.58
CA VAL A 353 0.82 20.14 -7.39
C VAL A 353 0.46 19.24 -6.21
N ALA A 354 1.48 18.80 -5.47
CA ALA A 354 1.30 18.07 -4.22
C ALA A 354 2.13 18.69 -3.11
N VAL A 355 1.54 18.79 -1.92
CA VAL A 355 2.22 19.22 -0.70
C VAL A 355 2.40 18.01 0.19
N MET A 356 3.64 17.70 0.53
CA MET A 356 3.98 16.56 1.38
C MET A 356 4.60 17.06 2.68
N VAL A 357 4.06 16.61 3.81
CA VAL A 357 4.57 16.90 5.15
C VAL A 357 4.82 15.59 5.91
N ARG A 358 5.80 15.59 6.78
CA ARG A 358 6.13 14.39 7.55
C ARG A 358 5.02 14.03 8.54
N ASN A 359 4.51 15.03 9.28
CA ASN A 359 3.43 14.86 10.24
C ASN A 359 2.31 15.86 9.88
N LEU A 360 1.19 15.35 9.41
CA LEU A 360 0.07 16.20 9.03
C LEU A 360 -0.49 16.97 10.23
N SER A 361 -0.55 16.35 11.42
CA SER A 361 -1.02 17.00 12.65
C SER A 361 -0.27 18.30 13.03
N ASP A 362 0.99 18.42 12.61
CA ASP A 362 1.80 19.62 12.88
C ASP A 362 1.50 20.77 11.94
N TYR A 363 0.87 20.51 10.80
CA TYR A 363 0.70 21.45 9.70
C TYR A 363 -0.76 21.61 9.25
N ALA A 364 -1.67 20.70 9.59
CA ALA A 364 -3.03 20.65 9.05
C ALA A 364 -3.76 22.00 9.20
N ASP A 365 -3.84 22.52 10.41
CA ASP A 365 -4.54 23.77 10.70
C ASP A 365 -3.91 24.97 9.97
N LEU A 366 -2.56 25.00 9.90
CA LEU A 366 -1.82 26.06 9.22
C LEU A 366 -2.05 26.01 7.71
N ILE A 367 -2.07 24.81 7.12
CA ILE A 367 -2.31 24.61 5.69
C ILE A 367 -3.75 24.99 5.37
N GLU A 368 -4.73 24.47 6.10
CA GLU A 368 -6.14 24.73 5.87
C GLU A 368 -6.45 26.25 5.93
N GLN A 369 -5.98 26.91 6.97
CA GLN A 369 -6.19 28.36 7.12
C GLN A 369 -5.48 29.15 6.02
N THR A 370 -4.17 28.90 5.82
CA THR A 370 -3.37 29.70 4.87
C THR A 370 -3.82 29.48 3.43
N PHE A 371 -4.08 28.21 3.04
CA PHE A 371 -4.53 27.92 1.68
C PHE A 371 -5.90 28.52 1.40
N SER A 372 -6.82 28.45 2.36
CA SER A 372 -8.12 29.15 2.27
C SER A 372 -7.95 30.65 2.08
N ASP A 373 -7.04 31.32 2.82
CA ASP A 373 -6.74 32.75 2.69
C ASP A 373 -6.22 33.11 1.28
N TYR A 374 -5.49 32.20 0.63
CA TYR A 374 -4.97 32.37 -0.73
C TYR A 374 -5.92 31.86 -1.83
N GLY A 375 -7.06 31.29 -1.48
CA GLY A 375 -8.04 30.74 -2.44
C GLY A 375 -7.54 29.45 -3.14
N ILE A 376 -6.72 28.66 -2.45
CA ILE A 376 -6.19 27.38 -2.89
C ILE A 376 -7.08 26.25 -2.40
#